data_bdb0753448e8a934184acd674e336f01
#
_entry.id   bdb0753448e8a934184acd674e336f01
#
_cell.length_a   1.000
_cell.length_b   1.000
_cell.length_c   1.000
_cell.angle_alpha   90.00
_cell.angle_beta   90.00
_cell.angle_gamma   90.00
#
_symmetry.space_group_name_H-M   'P 1'
#
loop_
_entity.id
_entity.type
_entity.pdbx_description
1 polymer ?
#
loop_
_entity_poly.entity_id
_entity_poly.type
_entity_poly.pdbx_seq_one_letter_code
_entity_poly.pdbx_strand_id
1 'polypeptide(L)'
;DFKDEEFGINEMRNFVLKHEKSKLVFSVTFSYPANMTLETIVETIREKAKNMEVTCVQHYFPVKFEKDCPMVSLLSKAYEKITHLDGTPVTTTGGTYAKLMPHIVPFGPSFPGQKGIGHQPNEWMKIEDLNTNAKIYALGIYYLGML
;
A
#
# COMPACT_ATOMS: atom_id res chain seq x y z
N ASP A 1 18.17 -1.59 -11.21
CA ASP A 1 17.42 -1.25 -9.98
C ASP A 1 16.34 -0.24 -10.36
N PHE A 2 15.09 -0.62 -10.15
CA PHE A 2 13.97 0.25 -10.37
C PHE A 2 13.72 1.05 -9.09
N LYS A 3 13.87 2.36 -9.19
CA LYS A 3 13.71 3.29 -8.07
C LYS A 3 12.78 4.42 -8.50
N ASP A 4 11.87 4.76 -7.63
CA ASP A 4 11.01 5.93 -7.70
C ASP A 4 11.30 6.84 -6.51
N GLU A 5 11.30 8.16 -6.71
CA GLU A 5 11.62 9.12 -5.65
C GLU A 5 10.54 9.16 -4.58
N GLU A 6 9.28 8.94 -4.95
CA GLU A 6 8.13 8.99 -4.06
C GLU A 6 7.79 7.61 -3.47
N PHE A 7 7.82 6.55 -4.31
CA PHE A 7 7.42 5.20 -3.92
C PHE A 7 8.58 4.27 -3.54
N GLY A 8 9.81 4.73 -3.67
CA GLY A 8 10.99 3.97 -3.31
C GLY A 8 11.38 2.90 -4.33
N ILE A 9 11.79 1.74 -3.86
CA ILE A 9 12.28 0.62 -4.69
C ILE A 9 11.22 -0.49 -4.82
N ASN A 10 11.39 -1.33 -5.83
CA ASN A 10 10.63 -2.58 -5.93
C ASN A 10 10.90 -3.46 -4.72
N GLU A 11 9.85 -4.01 -4.16
CA GLU A 11 9.93 -4.90 -3.02
C GLU A 11 9.39 -6.29 -3.40
N MET A 12 10.19 -7.32 -3.09
CA MET A 12 9.81 -8.71 -3.29
C MET A 12 9.59 -9.39 -1.95
N ARG A 13 8.51 -10.16 -1.83
CA ARG A 13 8.16 -10.87 -0.60
C ARG A 13 7.36 -12.14 -0.90
N ASN A 14 7.05 -12.90 0.14
CA ASN A 14 6.28 -14.14 0.07
C ASN A 14 6.88 -15.14 -0.92
N PHE A 15 8.17 -15.40 -0.79
CA PHE A 15 8.87 -16.40 -1.60
C PHE A 15 8.40 -17.80 -1.23
N VAL A 16 7.86 -18.52 -2.19
CA VAL A 16 7.40 -19.89 -1.99
C VAL A 16 7.92 -20.77 -3.12
N LEU A 17 8.59 -21.87 -2.79
CA LEU A 17 9.00 -22.91 -3.72
C LEU A 17 8.19 -24.17 -3.44
N LYS A 18 7.50 -24.68 -4.45
CA LYS A 18 6.70 -25.91 -4.37
C LYS A 18 7.08 -26.86 -5.47
N HIS A 19 6.92 -28.15 -5.20
CA HIS A 19 6.98 -29.19 -6.21
C HIS A 19 5.54 -29.63 -6.54
N GLU A 20 5.11 -29.38 -7.78
CA GLU A 20 3.75 -29.70 -8.24
C GLU A 20 3.83 -30.48 -9.56
N LYS A 21 3.24 -31.69 -9.61
CA LYS A 21 3.13 -32.49 -10.83
C LYS A 21 4.42 -32.55 -11.67
N SER A 22 5.54 -32.87 -11.04
CA SER A 22 6.87 -32.97 -11.68
C SER A 22 7.47 -31.62 -12.16
N LYS A 23 6.91 -30.50 -11.75
CA LYS A 23 7.46 -29.16 -11.98
C LYS A 23 7.83 -28.50 -10.66
N LEU A 24 8.88 -27.69 -10.66
CA LEU A 24 9.16 -26.76 -9.58
C LEU A 24 8.42 -25.44 -9.87
N VAL A 25 7.61 -25.01 -8.93
CA VAL A 25 6.87 -23.75 -8.99
C VAL A 25 7.44 -22.78 -7.98
N PHE A 26 7.98 -21.67 -8.46
CA PHE A 26 8.46 -20.58 -7.64
C PHE A 26 7.47 -19.43 -7.71
N SER A 27 6.92 -19.04 -6.57
CA SER A 27 6.00 -17.91 -6.45
C SER A 27 6.61 -16.79 -5.65
N VAL A 28 6.36 -15.56 -6.08
CA VAL A 28 6.83 -14.35 -5.40
C VAL A 28 5.81 -13.23 -5.56
N THR A 29 5.68 -12.40 -4.55
CA THR A 29 4.85 -11.19 -4.61
C THR A 29 5.75 -9.97 -4.85
N PHE A 30 5.38 -9.17 -5.84
CA PHE A 30 6.04 -7.88 -6.13
C PHE A 30 5.17 -6.72 -5.69
N SER A 31 5.77 -5.77 -4.98
CA SER A 31 5.25 -4.40 -4.88
C SER A 31 6.12 -3.51 -5.75
N TYR A 32 5.52 -2.69 -6.58
CA TYR A 32 6.22 -1.84 -7.51
C TYR A 32 5.64 -0.41 -7.52
N PRO A 33 6.46 0.61 -7.82
CA PRO A 33 6.04 2.00 -7.84
C PRO A 33 5.13 2.32 -9.03
N ALA A 34 4.37 3.42 -8.92
CA ALA A 34 3.37 3.81 -9.91
C ALA A 34 3.93 4.21 -11.29
N ASN A 35 5.24 4.47 -11.38
CA ASN A 35 5.94 4.79 -12.63
C ASN A 35 6.34 3.55 -13.45
N MET A 36 5.98 2.34 -12.98
CA MET A 36 6.23 1.08 -13.68
C MET A 36 4.94 0.43 -14.16
N THR A 37 5.04 -0.41 -15.17
CA THR A 37 3.93 -1.22 -15.67
C THR A 37 4.14 -2.71 -15.38
N LEU A 38 3.04 -3.45 -15.35
CA LEU A 38 3.08 -4.90 -15.20
C LEU A 38 3.88 -5.55 -16.35
N GLU A 39 3.68 -5.05 -17.57
CA GLU A 39 4.32 -5.55 -18.78
C GLU A 39 5.85 -5.48 -18.64
N THR A 40 6.37 -4.32 -18.27
CA THR A 40 7.82 -4.10 -18.07
C THR A 40 8.39 -5.06 -17.02
N ILE A 41 7.66 -5.30 -15.93
CA ILE A 41 8.09 -6.22 -14.87
C ILE A 41 8.11 -7.65 -15.39
N VAL A 42 7.03 -8.10 -16.03
CA VAL A 42 6.91 -9.46 -16.56
C VAL A 42 7.98 -9.74 -17.63
N GLU A 43 8.21 -8.80 -18.53
CA GLU A 43 9.25 -8.91 -19.56
C GLU A 43 10.64 -9.01 -18.94
N THR A 44 10.96 -8.15 -17.98
CA THR A 44 12.25 -8.20 -17.26
C THR A 44 12.44 -9.55 -16.56
N ILE A 45 11.39 -10.10 -15.95
CA ILE A 45 11.45 -11.41 -15.29
C ILE A 45 11.68 -12.51 -16.35
N ARG A 46 10.96 -12.48 -17.46
CA ARG A 46 11.11 -13.46 -18.56
C ARG A 46 12.52 -13.48 -19.13
N GLU A 47 13.11 -12.30 -19.33
CA GLU A 47 14.49 -12.16 -19.81
C GLU A 47 15.51 -12.82 -18.85
N LYS A 48 15.27 -12.71 -17.54
CA LYS A 48 16.16 -13.30 -16.51
C LYS A 48 15.87 -14.77 -16.25
N ALA A 49 14.61 -15.16 -16.30
CA ALA A 49 14.14 -16.52 -16.04
C ALA A 49 14.15 -17.38 -17.32
N LYS A 50 15.28 -17.39 -18.03
CA LYS A 50 15.44 -18.19 -19.25
C LYS A 50 15.05 -19.65 -19.00
N ASN A 51 14.24 -20.22 -19.89
CA ASN A 51 13.72 -21.59 -19.82
C ASN A 51 12.68 -21.85 -18.71
N MET A 52 12.12 -20.79 -18.12
CA MET A 52 11.02 -20.91 -17.17
C MET A 52 9.75 -20.29 -17.78
N GLU A 53 8.60 -20.90 -17.48
CA GLU A 53 7.30 -20.31 -17.76
C GLU A 53 7.01 -19.25 -16.69
N VAL A 54 6.72 -18.02 -17.12
CA VAL A 54 6.40 -16.89 -16.21
C VAL A 54 4.96 -16.48 -16.40
N THR A 55 4.18 -16.63 -15.34
CA THR A 55 2.75 -16.29 -15.32
C THR A 55 2.46 -15.28 -14.20
N CYS A 56 1.77 -14.20 -14.52
CA CYS A 56 1.18 -13.33 -13.51
C CYS A 56 -0.15 -13.93 -13.05
N VAL A 57 -0.22 -14.37 -11.79
CA VAL A 57 -1.41 -15.02 -11.22
C VAL A 57 -2.44 -14.00 -10.77
N GLN A 58 -1.98 -12.88 -10.24
CA GLN A 58 -2.83 -11.82 -9.71
C GLN A 58 -2.13 -10.47 -9.84
N HIS A 59 -2.89 -9.45 -10.20
CA HIS A 59 -2.39 -8.10 -10.34
C HIS A 59 -3.35 -7.07 -9.78
N TYR A 60 -2.79 -6.08 -9.10
CA TYR A 60 -3.49 -4.89 -8.66
C TYR A 60 -2.70 -3.66 -9.06
N PHE A 61 -3.38 -2.67 -9.59
CA PHE A 61 -2.74 -1.40 -9.94
C PHE A 61 -2.26 -0.66 -8.68
N PRO A 62 -1.12 0.05 -8.76
CA PRO A 62 -0.73 0.99 -7.72
C PRO A 62 -1.83 2.04 -7.52
N VAL A 63 -2.10 2.38 -6.27
CA VAL A 63 -3.02 3.48 -5.93
C VAL A 63 -2.18 4.72 -5.74
N LYS A 64 -2.43 5.73 -6.56
CA LYS A 64 -1.79 7.04 -6.47
C LYS A 64 -2.83 8.14 -6.55
N PHE A 65 -2.73 9.10 -5.64
CA PHE A 65 -3.48 10.35 -5.66
C PHE A 65 -2.52 11.51 -5.56
N GLU A 66 -2.84 12.61 -6.23
CA GLU A 66 -2.09 13.85 -6.04
C GLU A 66 -2.35 14.38 -4.63
N LYS A 67 -1.27 14.86 -3.98
CA LYS A 67 -1.32 15.28 -2.56
C LYS A 67 -2.26 16.46 -2.32
N ASP A 68 -2.46 17.29 -3.33
CA ASP A 68 -3.33 18.47 -3.31
C ASP A 68 -4.76 18.20 -3.78
N CYS A 69 -5.09 16.97 -4.17
CA CYS A 69 -6.47 16.67 -4.54
C CYS A 69 -7.41 16.89 -3.33
N PRO A 70 -8.67 17.35 -3.57
CA PRO A 70 -9.56 17.75 -2.47
C PRO A 70 -9.75 16.69 -1.38
N MET A 71 -9.94 15.42 -1.76
CA MET A 71 -10.11 14.33 -0.79
C MET A 71 -8.87 14.17 0.11
N VAL A 72 -7.67 14.14 -0.47
CA VAL A 72 -6.42 13.98 0.28
C VAL A 72 -6.22 15.17 1.22
N SER A 73 -6.39 16.39 0.71
CA SER A 73 -6.25 17.62 1.50
C SER A 73 -7.20 17.66 2.71
N LEU A 74 -8.47 17.24 2.54
CA LEU A 74 -9.43 17.21 3.63
C LEU A 74 -9.12 16.13 4.67
N LEU A 75 -8.65 14.97 4.23
CA LEU A 75 -8.24 13.90 5.14
C LEU A 75 -6.97 14.29 5.94
N SER A 76 -5.98 14.90 5.29
CA SER A 76 -4.80 15.47 5.96
C SER A 76 -5.21 16.51 7.01
N LYS A 77 -6.09 17.44 6.64
CA LYS A 77 -6.63 18.44 7.56
C LYS A 77 -7.39 17.83 8.76
N ALA A 78 -8.14 16.75 8.54
CA ALA A 78 -8.81 16.05 9.64
C ALA A 78 -7.79 15.42 10.61
N TYR A 79 -6.76 14.80 10.08
CA TYR A 79 -5.66 14.22 10.87
C TYR A 79 -4.94 15.30 11.69
N GLU A 80 -4.46 16.37 11.06
CA GLU A 80 -3.75 17.47 11.71
C GLU A 80 -4.60 18.14 12.81
N LYS A 81 -5.88 18.34 12.52
CA LYS A 81 -6.80 18.98 13.48
C LYS A 81 -6.95 18.20 14.77
N ILE A 82 -6.95 16.87 14.69
CA ILE A 82 -7.16 16.01 15.86
C ILE A 82 -5.85 15.66 16.56
N THR A 83 -4.77 15.43 15.78
CA THR A 83 -3.51 14.94 16.34
C THR A 83 -2.50 16.02 16.63
N HIS A 84 -2.60 17.18 15.99
CA HIS A 84 -1.60 18.24 15.96
C HIS A 84 -0.23 17.78 15.40
N LEU A 85 -0.24 16.69 14.63
CA LEU A 85 0.92 16.13 13.93
C LEU A 85 0.85 16.49 12.44
N ASP A 86 1.97 16.34 11.74
CA ASP A 86 2.06 16.54 10.29
C ASP A 86 1.18 15.51 9.56
N GLY A 87 0.22 16.00 8.78
CA GLY A 87 -0.73 15.22 7.99
C GLY A 87 -0.29 15.00 6.55
N THR A 88 0.97 15.29 6.21
CA THR A 88 1.49 15.06 4.85
C THR A 88 1.30 13.59 4.44
N PRO A 89 0.64 13.33 3.30
CA PRO A 89 0.42 11.97 2.83
C PRO A 89 1.74 11.22 2.61
N VAL A 90 1.76 9.97 3.00
CA VAL A 90 2.92 9.08 2.83
C VAL A 90 2.57 7.89 1.96
N THR A 91 3.57 7.28 1.37
CA THR A 91 3.41 6.05 0.60
C THR A 91 3.57 4.82 1.50
N THR A 92 2.93 3.72 1.11
CA THR A 92 3.07 2.43 1.77
C THR A 92 3.15 1.31 0.74
N THR A 93 3.92 0.27 1.05
CA THR A 93 3.99 -0.96 0.24
C THR A 93 2.84 -1.93 0.55
N GLY A 94 2.01 -1.63 1.55
CA GLY A 94 0.86 -2.43 1.94
C GLY A 94 -0.22 -2.53 0.87
N GLY A 95 -0.95 -3.64 0.86
CA GLY A 95 -2.19 -3.79 0.09
C GLY A 95 -3.37 -3.21 0.86
N THR A 96 -4.28 -2.54 0.18
CA THR A 96 -5.54 -2.05 0.75
C THR A 96 -6.71 -2.35 -0.18
N TYR A 97 -7.94 -2.30 0.32
CA TYR A 97 -9.16 -2.41 -0.48
C TYR A 97 -9.28 -1.31 -1.55
N ALA A 98 -8.58 -0.19 -1.40
CA ALA A 98 -8.51 0.86 -2.41
C ALA A 98 -7.95 0.37 -3.76
N LYS A 99 -7.20 -0.74 -3.78
CA LYS A 99 -6.73 -1.37 -5.02
C LYS A 99 -7.83 -2.10 -5.80
N LEU A 100 -8.99 -2.33 -5.18
CA LEU A 100 -10.10 -3.07 -5.77
C LEU A 100 -11.23 -2.16 -6.27
N MET A 101 -11.23 -0.90 -5.90
CA MET A 101 -12.30 0.04 -6.21
C MET A 101 -11.73 1.37 -6.71
N PRO A 102 -12.35 2.00 -7.74
CA PRO A 102 -11.90 3.28 -8.23
C PRO A 102 -12.20 4.40 -7.21
N HIS A 103 -11.42 5.46 -7.27
CA HIS A 103 -11.64 6.70 -6.52
C HIS A 103 -11.68 6.55 -4.98
N ILE A 104 -10.96 5.57 -4.44
CA ILE A 104 -10.83 5.39 -2.99
C ILE A 104 -9.42 5.76 -2.55
N VAL A 105 -9.33 6.81 -1.74
CA VAL A 105 -8.09 7.20 -1.06
C VAL A 105 -7.89 6.28 0.15
N PRO A 106 -6.78 5.53 0.22
CA PRO A 106 -6.44 4.79 1.43
C PRO A 106 -6.20 5.78 2.56
N PHE A 107 -6.92 5.64 3.63
CA PHE A 107 -6.78 6.47 4.81
C PHE A 107 -6.91 5.62 6.06
N GLY A 108 -5.90 5.66 6.89
CA GLY A 108 -5.89 4.93 8.14
C GLY A 108 -4.61 5.25 8.87
N PRO A 109 -4.68 6.07 9.92
CA PRO A 109 -3.50 6.48 10.64
C PRO A 109 -2.85 5.31 11.37
N SER A 110 -1.54 5.20 11.20
CA SER A 110 -0.66 4.54 12.14
C SER A 110 0.06 5.62 12.92
N PHE A 111 0.06 5.51 14.24
CA PHE A 111 0.71 6.50 15.08
C PHE A 111 2.21 6.23 15.25
N PRO A 112 3.01 7.24 15.66
CA PRO A 112 4.42 7.04 15.95
C PRO A 112 4.66 5.87 16.92
N GLY A 113 5.62 5.02 16.61
CA GLY A 113 5.95 3.82 17.42
C GLY A 113 5.18 2.55 17.05
N GLN A 114 4.22 2.62 16.11
CA GLN A 114 3.43 1.45 15.67
C GLN A 114 3.94 0.82 14.36
N LYS A 115 5.07 1.26 13.84
CA LYS A 115 5.64 0.70 12.61
C LYS A 115 6.06 -0.75 12.82
N GLY A 116 5.59 -1.64 11.93
CA GLY A 116 6.00 -3.04 11.89
C GLY A 116 5.28 -3.98 12.86
N ILE A 117 4.25 -3.50 13.60
CA ILE A 117 3.44 -4.37 14.47
C ILE A 117 2.25 -5.01 13.74
N GLY A 118 1.84 -4.46 12.61
CA GLY A 118 0.75 -5.01 11.80
C GLY A 118 1.10 -6.40 11.27
N HIS A 119 0.12 -7.32 11.28
CA HIS A 119 0.26 -8.72 10.85
C HIS A 119 1.29 -9.54 11.63
N GLN A 120 1.61 -9.12 12.85
CA GLN A 120 2.52 -9.85 13.73
C GLN A 120 1.76 -10.55 14.88
N PRO A 121 2.30 -11.64 15.44
CA PRO A 121 1.76 -12.19 16.68
C PRO A 121 1.70 -11.11 17.75
N ASN A 122 0.58 -11.08 18.50
CA ASN A 122 0.32 -10.06 19.53
C ASN A 122 0.26 -8.63 19.00
N GLU A 123 -0.21 -8.43 17.77
CA GLU A 123 -0.53 -7.09 17.25
C GLU A 123 -1.43 -6.35 18.25
N TRP A 124 -1.11 -5.09 18.49
CA TRP A 124 -1.80 -4.27 19.49
C TRP A 124 -1.99 -2.84 19.04
N MET A 125 -2.94 -2.16 19.63
CA MET A 125 -3.14 -0.73 19.52
C MET A 125 -3.46 -0.15 20.91
N LYS A 126 -2.96 1.03 21.20
CA LYS A 126 -3.34 1.74 22.44
C LYS A 126 -4.81 2.16 22.36
N ILE A 127 -5.51 2.11 23.48
CA ILE A 127 -6.92 2.56 23.57
C ILE A 127 -7.05 4.05 23.21
N GLU A 128 -6.07 4.87 23.62
CA GLU A 128 -6.03 6.29 23.27
C GLU A 128 -5.90 6.51 21.77
N ASP A 129 -5.07 5.71 21.09
CA ASP A 129 -4.91 5.76 19.63
C ASP A 129 -6.21 5.33 18.93
N LEU A 130 -6.88 4.31 19.43
CA LEU A 130 -8.19 3.88 18.91
C LEU A 130 -9.23 5.01 19.02
N ASN A 131 -9.32 5.67 20.19
CA ASN A 131 -10.21 6.80 20.40
C ASN A 131 -9.85 8.01 19.51
N THR A 132 -8.57 8.26 19.31
CA THR A 132 -8.07 9.30 18.42
C THR A 132 -8.44 8.99 16.98
N ASN A 133 -8.27 7.74 16.54
CA ASN A 133 -8.71 7.28 15.22
C ASN A 133 -10.20 7.51 14.99
N ALA A 134 -11.04 7.19 15.96
CA ALA A 134 -12.49 7.41 15.84
C ALA A 134 -12.82 8.90 15.60
N LYS A 135 -12.12 9.82 16.28
CA LYS A 135 -12.29 11.26 16.09
C LYS A 135 -11.81 11.71 14.71
N ILE A 136 -10.66 11.19 14.25
CA ILE A 136 -10.12 11.50 12.91
C ILE A 136 -11.10 11.04 11.83
N TYR A 137 -11.62 9.82 11.91
CA TYR A 137 -12.58 9.30 10.94
C TYR A 137 -13.90 10.08 10.96
N ALA A 138 -14.44 10.41 12.12
CA ALA A 138 -15.66 11.21 12.24
C ALA A 138 -15.48 12.57 11.57
N LEU A 139 -14.37 13.26 11.81
CA LEU A 139 -14.08 14.55 11.20
C LEU A 139 -13.79 14.43 9.70
N GLY A 140 -13.07 13.38 9.28
CA GLY A 140 -12.81 13.09 7.87
C GLY A 140 -14.10 12.86 7.09
N ILE A 141 -15.02 12.04 7.60
CA ILE A 141 -16.35 11.82 6.99
C ILE A 141 -17.13 13.13 6.90
N TYR A 142 -17.12 13.94 7.96
CA TYR A 142 -17.77 15.25 7.96
C TYR A 142 -17.22 16.18 6.87
N TYR A 143 -15.90 16.28 6.75
CA TYR A 143 -15.26 17.10 5.72
C TYR A 143 -15.53 16.60 4.30
N LEU A 144 -15.47 15.31 4.08
CA LEU A 144 -15.76 14.71 2.76
C LEU A 144 -17.22 14.86 2.35
N GLY A 145 -18.13 14.87 3.33
CA GLY A 145 -19.56 15.11 3.07
C GLY A 145 -19.91 16.56 2.68
N MET A 146 -18.92 17.47 2.71
CA MET A 146 -19.06 18.85 2.26
C MET A 146 -18.48 19.11 0.86
N LEU A 147 -17.86 18.07 0.23
CA LEU A 147 -17.42 18.12 -1.17
C LEU A 147 -18.63 18.04 -2.12
#